data_3f3020e75b8952c7fff830699fbe47c0
#
_entry.id   3f3020e75b8952c7fff830699fbe47c0
#
_cell.length_a   1.000
_cell.length_b   1.000
_cell.length_c   1.000
_cell.angle_alpha   90.00
_cell.angle_beta   90.00
_cell.angle_gamma   90.00
#
_symmetry.space_group_name_H-M   'P 1'
#
loop_
_entity.id
_entity.type
_entity.pdbx_description
1 polymer ?
#
loop_
_entity_poly.entity_id
_entity_poly.type
_entity_poly.pdbx_seq_one_letter_code
_entity_poly.pdbx_strand_id
1 'polypeptide(L)'
;MVDFQERDTRRGFDEPSETDDEPDFEPDDEPEADHEDHDDHTHEHEDHDHGAGHHAHDLEHLGVGIVTVSSSRTLDSDPSGDAIETAVEAEGHEVVSRELVGDSHDRVQQTISALAERRDVDILVSTGGTGVTPDDVTIEAIRPLIDKQLPGFGELFRALSFEDIGPRVVATRATAGIVNGVPVFCMPGSEAAVTLGIEEIVLPVAGHLAGLAHEEELEEE
;
A
#
# COMPACT_ATOMS: atom_id res chain seq x y z
N MET A 1 -42.97 -9.98 -22.97
CA MET A 1 -42.48 -11.09 -23.80
C MET A 1 -41.59 -10.42 -24.85
N VAL A 2 -40.31 -10.28 -24.58
CA VAL A 2 -39.33 -9.63 -25.46
C VAL A 2 -38.31 -10.68 -25.79
N ASP A 3 -38.25 -10.99 -27.07
CA ASP A 3 -37.48 -12.02 -27.71
C ASP A 3 -35.97 -11.60 -27.77
N PHE A 4 -35.08 -12.35 -27.11
CA PHE A 4 -33.66 -12.14 -27.18
C PHE A 4 -33.09 -12.96 -28.34
N GLN A 5 -32.80 -12.30 -29.44
CA GLN A 5 -32.06 -12.90 -30.57
C GLN A 5 -30.66 -13.30 -30.12
N GLU A 6 -30.38 -14.59 -30.28
CA GLU A 6 -29.04 -15.18 -30.20
C GLU A 6 -28.06 -14.48 -31.19
N ARG A 7 -27.03 -13.86 -30.67
CA ARG A 7 -25.89 -13.40 -31.48
C ARG A 7 -24.89 -14.56 -31.62
N ASP A 8 -24.85 -15.09 -32.82
CA ASP A 8 -23.86 -16.04 -33.29
C ASP A 8 -22.45 -15.39 -33.30
N THR A 9 -21.55 -15.80 -32.40
CA THR A 9 -20.16 -15.35 -32.31
C THR A 9 -19.19 -16.39 -32.84
N ARG A 10 -19.39 -16.84 -34.09
CA ARG A 10 -18.36 -17.58 -34.81
C ARG A 10 -17.60 -16.65 -35.74
N ARG A 11 -16.59 -15.95 -35.21
CA ARG A 11 -15.51 -15.44 -36.05
C ARG A 11 -14.39 -16.48 -36.05
N GLY A 12 -14.23 -17.11 -37.22
CA GLY A 12 -13.08 -17.96 -37.53
C GLY A 12 -11.79 -17.13 -37.45
N PHE A 13 -10.82 -17.63 -36.76
CA PHE A 13 -9.44 -17.18 -36.84
C PHE A 13 -8.86 -17.83 -38.12
N ASP A 14 -8.54 -17.01 -39.14
CA ASP A 14 -7.67 -17.40 -40.23
C ASP A 14 -6.24 -17.47 -39.68
N GLU A 15 -5.60 -18.63 -39.84
CA GLU A 15 -4.19 -18.84 -39.56
C GLU A 15 -3.35 -18.05 -40.60
N PRO A 16 -2.34 -17.25 -40.18
CA PRO A 16 -1.37 -16.70 -41.13
C PRO A 16 -0.41 -17.78 -41.56
N SER A 17 -0.27 -17.92 -42.89
CA SER A 17 0.69 -18.77 -43.57
C SER A 17 2.13 -18.41 -43.20
N GLU A 18 2.90 -19.45 -42.86
CA GLU A 18 4.35 -19.43 -42.69
C GLU A 18 5.02 -18.86 -43.99
N THR A 19 5.75 -17.77 -43.84
CA THR A 19 6.80 -17.40 -44.76
C THR A 19 8.09 -17.32 -43.99
N ASP A 20 8.94 -18.33 -44.26
CA ASP A 20 10.35 -18.38 -43.90
C ASP A 20 11.07 -17.18 -44.56
N ASP A 21 11.58 -16.26 -43.75
CA ASP A 21 12.69 -15.38 -44.08
C ASP A 21 13.47 -15.11 -42.79
N GLU A 22 14.43 -15.98 -42.50
CA GLU A 22 15.47 -15.71 -41.51
C GLU A 22 16.52 -14.77 -42.18
N PRO A 23 16.87 -13.64 -41.58
CA PRO A 23 18.07 -12.90 -41.98
C PRO A 23 19.32 -13.57 -41.39
N ASP A 24 20.20 -14.01 -42.28
CA ASP A 24 21.57 -14.42 -41.99
C ASP A 24 22.31 -13.31 -41.23
N PHE A 25 22.68 -13.60 -40.00
CA PHE A 25 23.55 -12.75 -39.19
C PHE A 25 24.97 -13.30 -39.32
N GLU A 26 25.81 -12.67 -40.15
CA GLU A 26 27.23 -12.92 -40.15
C GLU A 26 27.90 -12.25 -38.94
N PRO A 27 28.81 -12.93 -38.21
CA PRO A 27 29.54 -12.30 -37.12
C PRO A 27 30.69 -11.46 -37.67
N ASP A 28 30.66 -10.17 -37.40
CA ASP A 28 31.74 -9.24 -37.67
C ASP A 28 32.99 -9.57 -36.84
N ASP A 29 34.14 -9.53 -37.52
CA ASP A 29 35.49 -9.77 -37.07
C ASP A 29 35.86 -8.93 -35.82
N GLU A 30 36.38 -9.57 -34.81
CA GLU A 30 37.05 -8.92 -33.67
C GLU A 30 38.38 -8.30 -34.12
N PRO A 31 38.69 -7.05 -33.80
CA PRO A 31 40.07 -6.55 -33.85
C PRO A 31 40.81 -6.91 -32.59
N GLU A 32 41.91 -7.62 -32.76
CA GLU A 32 42.97 -7.81 -31.73
C GLU A 32 43.47 -6.45 -31.26
N ALA A 33 43.32 -6.14 -29.99
CA ALA A 33 43.93 -4.98 -29.35
C ALA A 33 45.00 -5.41 -28.33
N ASP A 34 46.17 -4.90 -28.56
CA ASP A 34 47.44 -5.06 -27.84
C ASP A 34 47.26 -4.87 -26.32
N HIS A 35 47.88 -5.80 -25.55
CA HIS A 35 48.14 -5.67 -24.13
C HIS A 35 49.25 -4.63 -23.90
N GLU A 36 48.86 -3.47 -23.41
CA GLU A 36 49.83 -2.60 -22.68
C GLU A 36 49.53 -2.69 -21.18
N ASP A 37 50.62 -3.06 -20.49
CA ASP A 37 50.71 -3.10 -19.02
C ASP A 37 50.33 -1.76 -18.41
N HIS A 38 49.32 -1.72 -17.58
CA HIS A 38 49.07 -0.60 -16.68
C HIS A 38 48.96 -1.05 -15.23
N ASP A 39 49.86 -0.47 -14.49
CA ASP A 39 50.12 -0.42 -13.08
C ASP A 39 48.92 -0.72 -12.16
N ASP A 40 49.23 -1.61 -11.24
CA ASP A 40 48.61 -1.93 -9.96
C ASP A 40 48.27 -0.65 -9.15
N HIS A 41 47.03 -0.12 -9.32
CA HIS A 41 46.44 0.79 -8.36
C HIS A 41 45.45 0.00 -7.50
N THR A 42 45.92 -0.42 -6.33
CA THR A 42 45.12 -0.86 -5.21
C THR A 42 44.14 0.27 -4.83
N HIS A 43 42.93 0.25 -5.38
CA HIS A 43 41.84 0.99 -4.82
C HIS A 43 41.36 0.24 -3.57
N GLU A 44 41.73 0.80 -2.42
CA GLU A 44 41.04 0.50 -1.17
C GLU A 44 39.54 0.85 -1.40
N HIS A 45 38.73 -0.17 -1.56
CA HIS A 45 37.29 -0.04 -1.47
C HIS A 45 36.96 0.28 -0.01
N GLU A 46 36.85 1.56 0.30
CA GLU A 46 36.11 1.97 1.48
C GLU A 46 34.68 1.41 1.30
N ASP A 47 34.39 0.35 2.03
CA ASP A 47 33.03 -0.15 2.22
C ASP A 47 32.24 0.99 2.87
N HIS A 48 31.64 1.84 2.05
CA HIS A 48 30.60 2.74 2.52
C HIS A 48 29.43 1.87 2.98
N ASP A 49 29.37 1.65 4.27
CA ASP A 49 28.22 1.11 4.97
C ASP A 49 27.02 2.05 4.73
N HIS A 50 26.31 1.85 3.63
CA HIS A 50 25.10 2.59 3.27
C HIS A 50 23.87 2.10 4.04
N GLY A 51 24.02 1.14 4.97
CA GLY A 51 22.91 0.54 5.71
C GLY A 51 22.56 1.19 7.05
N ALA A 52 23.48 1.96 7.66
CA ALA A 52 23.29 2.44 9.04
C ALA A 52 22.59 3.81 9.16
N GLY A 53 22.39 4.54 8.06
CA GLY A 53 21.83 5.90 8.09
C GLY A 53 20.30 5.98 8.01
N HIS A 54 19.65 4.99 7.44
CA HIS A 54 18.20 5.05 7.16
C HIS A 54 17.29 4.55 8.30
N HIS A 55 17.84 3.85 9.31
CA HIS A 55 17.10 3.35 10.47
C HIS A 55 17.23 4.22 11.72
N ALA A 56 17.95 5.35 11.63
CA ALA A 56 18.19 6.22 12.80
C ALA A 56 16.92 6.93 13.31
N HIS A 57 15.83 6.91 12.54
CA HIS A 57 14.59 7.61 12.83
C HIS A 57 13.38 6.68 13.01
N ASP A 58 13.58 5.34 12.91
CA ASP A 58 12.50 4.38 13.08
C ASP A 58 11.93 4.45 14.51
N LEU A 59 10.63 4.63 14.65
CA LEU A 59 9.96 4.61 15.94
C LEU A 59 9.74 3.17 16.41
N GLU A 60 10.30 2.82 17.57
CA GLU A 60 10.17 1.48 18.15
C GLU A 60 8.79 1.21 18.75
N HIS A 61 8.12 2.24 19.25
CA HIS A 61 6.78 2.16 19.84
C HIS A 61 5.88 3.20 19.21
N LEU A 62 4.73 2.74 18.73
CA LEU A 62 3.77 3.57 17.99
C LEU A 62 2.45 3.69 18.74
N GLY A 63 1.89 4.89 18.76
CA GLY A 63 0.49 5.12 19.06
C GLY A 63 -0.36 4.95 17.78
N VAL A 64 -1.22 3.95 17.76
CA VAL A 64 -2.04 3.59 16.61
C VAL A 64 -3.48 4.03 16.79
N GLY A 65 -3.99 4.82 15.86
CA GLY A 65 -5.41 5.13 15.74
C GLY A 65 -6.11 4.16 14.78
N ILE A 66 -7.26 3.61 15.20
CA ILE A 66 -8.08 2.70 14.38
C ILE A 66 -9.41 3.36 14.06
N VAL A 67 -9.81 3.35 12.78
CA VAL A 67 -11.11 3.86 12.33
C VAL A 67 -11.83 2.77 11.54
N THR A 68 -12.91 2.23 12.09
CA THR A 68 -13.78 1.31 11.36
C THR A 68 -14.93 2.08 10.72
N VAL A 69 -15.03 1.99 9.40
CA VAL A 69 -16.11 2.63 8.62
C VAL A 69 -17.17 1.58 8.31
N SER A 70 -18.31 1.69 8.98
CA SER A 70 -19.43 0.75 8.81
C SER A 70 -20.71 1.31 9.42
N SER A 71 -21.83 1.21 8.68
CA SER A 71 -23.16 1.54 9.19
C SER A 71 -23.88 0.36 9.86
N SER A 72 -23.30 -0.84 9.80
CA SER A 72 -23.92 -2.07 10.32
C SER A 72 -23.24 -2.67 11.55
N ARG A 73 -22.04 -2.19 11.92
CA ARG A 73 -21.26 -2.69 13.05
C ARG A 73 -21.44 -1.83 14.30
N THR A 74 -20.99 -2.37 15.42
CA THR A 74 -20.78 -1.66 16.70
C THR A 74 -19.37 -1.96 17.19
N LEU A 75 -18.84 -1.19 18.13
CA LEU A 75 -17.51 -1.46 18.72
C LEU A 75 -17.44 -2.85 19.37
N ASP A 76 -18.55 -3.34 19.95
CA ASP A 76 -18.63 -4.67 20.56
C ASP A 76 -18.73 -5.80 19.51
N SER A 77 -18.88 -5.46 18.22
CA SER A 77 -19.02 -6.40 17.09
C SER A 77 -18.30 -5.88 15.86
N ASP A 78 -16.97 -5.73 15.99
CA ASP A 78 -16.08 -5.23 14.94
C ASP A 78 -14.85 -6.13 14.78
N PRO A 79 -15.00 -7.30 14.13
CA PRO A 79 -13.91 -8.26 14.00
C PRO A 79 -12.70 -7.70 13.25
N SER A 80 -12.88 -6.71 12.36
CA SER A 80 -11.76 -6.08 11.65
C SER A 80 -10.96 -5.15 12.57
N GLY A 81 -11.64 -4.34 13.39
CA GLY A 81 -10.97 -3.52 14.40
C GLY A 81 -10.29 -4.37 15.47
N ASP A 82 -10.93 -5.47 15.91
CA ASP A 82 -10.34 -6.42 16.87
C ASP A 82 -9.07 -7.09 16.30
N ALA A 83 -9.07 -7.43 15.01
CA ALA A 83 -7.90 -8.00 14.35
C ALA A 83 -6.73 -7.00 14.27
N ILE A 84 -7.00 -5.71 13.94
CA ILE A 84 -5.99 -4.67 13.93
C ILE A 84 -5.41 -4.49 15.33
N GLU A 85 -6.26 -4.31 16.34
CA GLU A 85 -5.85 -4.10 17.74
C GLU A 85 -4.97 -5.26 18.23
N THR A 86 -5.39 -6.51 17.98
CA THR A 86 -4.63 -7.70 18.34
C THR A 86 -3.24 -7.72 17.70
N ALA A 87 -3.14 -7.40 16.42
CA ALA A 87 -1.86 -7.38 15.69
C ALA A 87 -0.94 -6.26 16.18
N VAL A 88 -1.48 -5.07 16.40
CA VAL A 88 -0.76 -3.90 16.93
C VAL A 88 -0.15 -4.19 18.31
N GLU A 89 -0.96 -4.74 19.23
CA GLU A 89 -0.52 -5.08 20.58
C GLU A 89 0.49 -6.23 20.60
N ALA A 90 0.38 -7.21 19.68
CA ALA A 90 1.32 -8.32 19.57
C ALA A 90 2.73 -7.86 19.18
N GLU A 91 2.86 -6.78 18.40
CA GLU A 91 4.15 -6.16 18.03
C GLU A 91 4.64 -5.14 19.08
N GLY A 92 3.92 -4.96 20.21
CA GLY A 92 4.32 -4.09 21.30
C GLY A 92 3.98 -2.62 21.10
N HIS A 93 3.09 -2.30 20.16
CA HIS A 93 2.54 -0.96 19.95
C HIS A 93 1.28 -0.73 20.77
N GLU A 94 0.81 0.52 20.86
CA GLU A 94 -0.37 0.89 21.65
C GLU A 94 -1.51 1.39 20.76
N VAL A 95 -2.73 0.88 20.96
CA VAL A 95 -3.93 1.45 20.35
C VAL A 95 -4.41 2.63 21.19
N VAL A 96 -4.11 3.85 20.76
CA VAL A 96 -4.43 5.10 21.48
C VAL A 96 -5.83 5.64 21.17
N SER A 97 -6.45 5.15 20.09
CA SER A 97 -7.83 5.48 19.76
C SER A 97 -8.47 4.40 18.88
N ARG A 98 -9.73 4.08 19.15
CA ARG A 98 -10.54 3.19 18.32
C ARG A 98 -11.92 3.81 18.10
N GLU A 99 -12.20 4.18 16.85
CA GLU A 99 -13.41 4.86 16.44
C GLU A 99 -14.21 3.99 15.47
N LEU A 100 -15.53 4.00 15.58
CA LEU A 100 -16.44 3.40 14.62
C LEU A 100 -17.36 4.49 14.07
N VAL A 101 -17.30 4.69 12.75
CA VAL A 101 -18.08 5.73 12.05
C VAL A 101 -18.95 5.11 10.97
N GLY A 102 -20.15 5.68 10.75
CA GLY A 102 -21.01 5.26 9.65
C GLY A 102 -20.45 5.66 8.28
N ASP A 103 -20.97 5.06 7.22
CA ASP A 103 -20.62 5.29 5.80
C ASP A 103 -21.04 6.72 5.35
N SER A 104 -20.45 7.73 5.98
CA SER A 104 -20.67 9.15 5.70
C SER A 104 -19.34 9.82 5.38
N HIS A 105 -19.21 10.34 4.16
CA HIS A 105 -18.02 11.06 3.69
C HIS A 105 -17.52 12.08 4.72
N ASP A 106 -18.38 12.98 5.19
CA ASP A 106 -17.98 14.05 6.08
C ASP A 106 -17.53 13.55 7.46
N ARG A 107 -18.18 12.49 7.98
CA ARG A 107 -17.79 11.89 9.26
C ARG A 107 -16.44 11.20 9.16
N VAL A 108 -16.22 10.41 8.11
CA VAL A 108 -14.92 9.75 7.88
C VAL A 108 -13.82 10.80 7.76
N GLN A 109 -14.04 11.84 6.96
CA GLN A 109 -13.08 12.92 6.78
C GLN A 109 -12.74 13.64 8.10
N GLN A 110 -13.78 14.03 8.87
CA GLN A 110 -13.60 14.70 10.16
C GLN A 110 -12.88 13.82 11.19
N THR A 111 -13.21 12.53 11.25
CA THR A 111 -12.58 11.61 12.20
C THR A 111 -11.10 11.41 11.87
N ILE A 112 -10.77 11.15 10.60
CA ILE A 112 -9.37 10.98 10.17
C ILE A 112 -8.56 12.27 10.41
N SER A 113 -9.10 13.44 10.03
CA SER A 113 -8.44 14.73 10.27
C SER A 113 -8.18 14.99 11.76
N ALA A 114 -9.19 14.77 12.61
CA ALA A 114 -9.06 14.99 14.04
C ALA A 114 -8.07 14.03 14.72
N LEU A 115 -7.99 12.78 14.26
CA LEU A 115 -7.02 11.82 14.79
C LEU A 115 -5.60 12.13 14.30
N ALA A 116 -5.43 12.57 13.06
CA ALA A 116 -4.13 12.98 12.51
C ALA A 116 -3.57 14.27 13.13
N GLU A 117 -4.37 15.04 13.87
CA GLU A 117 -3.94 16.21 14.64
C GLU A 117 -3.49 15.87 16.07
N ARG A 118 -3.69 14.61 16.51
CA ARG A 118 -3.32 14.17 17.85
C ARG A 118 -1.84 13.85 17.93
N ARG A 119 -1.19 14.28 19.01
CA ARG A 119 0.25 14.06 19.23
C ARG A 119 0.60 12.64 19.69
N ASP A 120 -0.40 11.87 20.13
CA ASP A 120 -0.24 10.49 20.57
C ASP A 120 -0.62 9.48 19.48
N VAL A 121 -0.86 9.95 18.24
CA VAL A 121 -1.16 9.12 17.07
C VAL A 121 0.00 9.21 16.08
N ASP A 122 0.77 8.14 15.97
CA ASP A 122 1.89 8.04 15.03
C ASP A 122 1.48 7.45 13.67
N ILE A 123 0.47 6.57 13.66
CA ILE A 123 -0.14 6.03 12.44
C ILE A 123 -1.65 5.89 12.58
N LEU A 124 -2.36 5.93 11.46
CA LEU A 124 -3.80 5.68 11.36
C LEU A 124 -4.08 4.50 10.46
N VAL A 125 -4.92 3.58 10.94
CA VAL A 125 -5.41 2.45 10.15
C VAL A 125 -6.93 2.55 10.03
N SER A 126 -7.42 2.74 8.79
CA SER A 126 -8.85 2.75 8.49
C SER A 126 -9.27 1.47 7.78
N THR A 127 -10.38 0.87 8.22
CA THR A 127 -10.95 -0.33 7.61
C THR A 127 -12.41 -0.14 7.24
N GLY A 128 -12.78 -0.58 6.04
CA GLY A 128 -14.13 -0.46 5.49
C GLY A 128 -14.31 0.73 4.54
N GLY A 129 -15.37 0.68 3.72
CA GLY A 129 -15.73 1.74 2.77
C GLY A 129 -14.73 1.99 1.63
N THR A 130 -13.89 1.00 1.28
CA THR A 130 -12.87 1.11 0.23
C THR A 130 -13.23 0.38 -1.07
N GLY A 131 -14.43 -0.18 -1.18
CA GLY A 131 -14.91 -0.89 -2.36
C GLY A 131 -15.47 0.04 -3.44
N VAL A 132 -16.41 -0.48 -4.24
CA VAL A 132 -16.98 0.20 -5.42
C VAL A 132 -18.48 0.44 -5.31
N THR A 133 -19.08 0.15 -4.17
CA THR A 133 -20.52 0.42 -3.94
C THR A 133 -20.74 1.93 -3.68
N PRO A 134 -21.98 2.43 -3.82
CA PRO A 134 -22.28 3.83 -3.51
C PRO A 134 -22.00 4.24 -2.06
N ASP A 135 -22.00 3.28 -1.13
CA ASP A 135 -21.75 3.50 0.29
C ASP A 135 -20.25 3.46 0.63
N ASP A 136 -19.39 3.03 -0.30
CA ASP A 136 -17.95 3.03 -0.14
C ASP A 136 -17.38 4.44 -0.37
N VAL A 137 -17.28 5.23 0.70
CA VAL A 137 -16.92 6.65 0.67
C VAL A 137 -15.55 6.97 1.27
N THR A 138 -14.87 5.98 1.87
CA THR A 138 -13.62 6.19 2.61
C THR A 138 -12.55 6.84 1.75
N ILE A 139 -12.34 6.35 0.54
CA ILE A 139 -11.28 6.86 -0.35
C ILE A 139 -11.55 8.30 -0.79
N GLU A 140 -12.81 8.63 -1.09
CA GLU A 140 -13.21 9.99 -1.45
C GLU A 140 -13.06 10.95 -0.27
N ALA A 141 -13.36 10.48 0.95
CA ALA A 141 -13.27 11.27 2.17
C ALA A 141 -11.82 11.62 2.55
N ILE A 142 -10.89 10.68 2.39
CA ILE A 142 -9.50 10.91 2.80
C ILE A 142 -8.64 11.58 1.72
N ARG A 143 -8.97 11.38 0.44
CA ARG A 143 -8.16 11.90 -0.68
C ARG A 143 -7.84 13.39 -0.57
N PRO A 144 -8.77 14.28 -0.16
CA PRO A 144 -8.48 15.71 0.02
C PRO A 144 -7.56 16.02 1.21
N LEU A 145 -7.39 15.08 2.16
CA LEU A 145 -6.54 15.25 3.33
C LEU A 145 -5.09 14.81 3.07
N ILE A 146 -4.86 14.00 2.03
CA ILE A 146 -3.54 13.42 1.77
C ILE A 146 -2.60 14.47 1.18
N ASP A 147 -1.52 14.76 1.89
CA ASP A 147 -0.42 15.61 1.46
C ASP A 147 0.52 14.88 0.51
N LYS A 148 0.87 13.63 0.84
CA LYS A 148 1.72 12.75 0.04
C LYS A 148 1.06 11.38 -0.12
N GLN A 149 0.91 10.91 -1.35
CA GLN A 149 0.36 9.57 -1.63
C GLN A 149 1.44 8.50 -1.48
N LEU A 150 1.06 7.34 -0.94
CA LEU A 150 1.88 6.13 -0.85
C LEU A 150 1.30 5.04 -1.76
N PRO A 151 1.47 5.14 -3.09
CA PRO A 151 0.83 4.23 -4.05
C PRO A 151 1.31 2.78 -3.89
N GLY A 152 2.56 2.59 -3.46
CA GLY A 152 3.15 1.27 -3.21
C GLY A 152 2.34 0.40 -2.24
N PHE A 153 1.70 1.01 -1.24
CA PHE A 153 0.81 0.27 -0.34
C PHE A 153 -0.33 -0.43 -1.11
N GLY A 154 -1.06 0.33 -1.92
CA GLY A 154 -2.18 -0.24 -2.68
C GLY A 154 -1.73 -1.25 -3.73
N GLU A 155 -0.55 -1.08 -4.32
CA GLU A 155 0.05 -2.02 -5.27
C GLU A 155 0.39 -3.33 -4.61
N LEU A 156 1.12 -3.29 -3.48
CA LEU A 156 1.50 -4.47 -2.72
C LEU A 156 0.28 -5.19 -2.12
N PHE A 157 -0.65 -4.43 -1.55
CA PHE A 157 -1.90 -4.99 -1.01
C PHE A 157 -2.67 -5.78 -2.08
N ARG A 158 -2.79 -5.24 -3.30
CA ARG A 158 -3.47 -5.94 -4.40
C ARG A 158 -2.68 -7.13 -4.91
N ALA A 159 -1.36 -7.05 -4.94
CA ALA A 159 -0.51 -8.18 -5.34
C ALA A 159 -0.68 -9.38 -4.39
N LEU A 160 -0.59 -9.15 -3.08
CA LEU A 160 -0.77 -10.18 -2.06
C LEU A 160 -2.21 -10.74 -2.05
N SER A 161 -3.22 -9.86 -2.09
CA SER A 161 -4.62 -10.28 -2.11
C SER A 161 -5.01 -11.07 -3.38
N PHE A 162 -4.27 -10.88 -4.49
CA PHE A 162 -4.56 -11.61 -5.73
C PHE A 162 -4.37 -13.12 -5.58
N GLU A 163 -3.46 -13.56 -4.72
CA GLU A 163 -3.22 -14.98 -4.47
C GLU A 163 -4.44 -15.66 -3.84
N ASP A 164 -5.20 -14.93 -3.00
CA ASP A 164 -6.37 -15.47 -2.30
C ASP A 164 -7.68 -15.30 -3.09
N ILE A 165 -7.91 -14.12 -3.65
CA ILE A 165 -9.20 -13.76 -4.25
C ILE A 165 -9.17 -13.61 -5.78
N GLY A 166 -7.99 -13.75 -6.39
CA GLY A 166 -7.79 -13.67 -7.84
C GLY A 166 -8.23 -12.32 -8.41
N PRO A 167 -8.81 -12.27 -9.63
CA PRO A 167 -9.20 -11.03 -10.30
C PRO A 167 -10.22 -10.16 -9.56
N ARG A 168 -10.87 -10.67 -8.52
CA ARG A 168 -11.79 -9.87 -7.67
C ARG A 168 -11.08 -8.71 -6.98
N VAL A 169 -9.77 -8.78 -6.83
CA VAL A 169 -8.93 -7.72 -6.26
C VAL A 169 -9.09 -6.37 -6.98
N VAL A 170 -9.50 -6.37 -8.25
CA VAL A 170 -9.77 -5.14 -9.03
C VAL A 170 -10.81 -4.24 -8.36
N ALA A 171 -11.72 -4.81 -7.55
CA ALA A 171 -12.75 -4.04 -6.86
C ALA A 171 -12.24 -3.33 -5.58
N THR A 172 -11.04 -3.63 -5.08
CA THR A 172 -10.49 -2.92 -3.91
C THR A 172 -9.75 -1.65 -4.33
N ARG A 173 -10.00 -0.58 -3.59
CA ARG A 173 -9.31 0.71 -3.75
C ARG A 173 -8.44 1.03 -2.53
N ALA A 174 -7.92 -0.03 -1.87
CA ALA A 174 -6.97 0.14 -0.77
C ALA A 174 -5.87 1.13 -1.14
N THR A 175 -5.60 2.09 -0.26
CA THR A 175 -4.67 3.20 -0.49
C THR A 175 -4.03 3.65 0.82
N ALA A 176 -2.90 4.35 0.71
CA ALA A 176 -2.28 5.02 1.85
C ALA A 176 -1.71 6.38 1.45
N GLY A 177 -1.45 7.21 2.44
CA GLY A 177 -0.82 8.51 2.27
C GLY A 177 -0.44 9.13 3.61
N ILE A 178 0.22 10.27 3.56
CA ILE A 178 0.54 11.09 4.74
C ILE A 178 -0.53 12.17 4.88
N VAL A 179 -1.03 12.35 6.09
CA VAL A 179 -2.00 13.39 6.47
C VAL A 179 -1.48 14.09 7.72
N ASN A 180 -1.14 15.36 7.63
CA ASN A 180 -0.56 16.14 8.75
C ASN A 180 0.64 15.42 9.42
N GLY A 181 1.57 14.88 8.63
CA GLY A 181 2.71 14.13 9.15
C GLY A 181 2.40 12.71 9.63
N VAL A 182 1.15 12.24 9.60
CA VAL A 182 0.74 10.90 10.07
C VAL A 182 0.49 9.99 8.87
N PRO A 183 1.15 8.82 8.78
CA PRO A 183 0.82 7.77 7.81
C PRO A 183 -0.60 7.22 8.04
N VAL A 184 -1.44 7.26 7.01
CA VAL A 184 -2.82 6.78 7.02
C VAL A 184 -2.97 5.65 6.01
N PHE A 185 -3.42 4.48 6.47
CA PHE A 185 -3.63 3.29 5.65
C PHE A 185 -5.13 2.96 5.60
N CYS A 186 -5.68 2.79 4.40
CA CYS A 186 -7.09 2.47 4.20
C CYS A 186 -7.26 1.12 3.52
N MET A 187 -7.88 0.17 4.22
CA MET A 187 -8.02 -1.23 3.85
C MET A 187 -9.51 -1.64 3.73
N PRO A 188 -9.80 -2.74 3.01
CA PRO A 188 -11.14 -3.31 2.98
C PRO A 188 -11.61 -3.75 4.37
N GLY A 189 -12.95 -3.77 4.55
CA GLY A 189 -13.58 -4.08 5.83
C GLY A 189 -13.68 -5.56 6.18
N SER A 190 -13.11 -6.51 5.43
CA SER A 190 -13.11 -7.92 5.82
C SER A 190 -11.94 -8.23 6.75
N GLU A 191 -12.17 -9.07 7.75
CA GLU A 191 -11.15 -9.51 8.71
C GLU A 191 -9.90 -10.07 8.00
N ALA A 192 -10.08 -10.96 7.01
CA ALA A 192 -8.96 -11.53 6.27
C ALA A 192 -8.13 -10.46 5.51
N ALA A 193 -8.78 -9.47 4.89
CA ALA A 193 -8.08 -8.41 4.19
C ALA A 193 -7.33 -7.48 5.15
N VAL A 194 -7.90 -7.24 6.33
CA VAL A 194 -7.27 -6.44 7.38
C VAL A 194 -6.06 -7.16 7.96
N THR A 195 -6.19 -8.44 8.30
CA THR A 195 -5.08 -9.26 8.82
C THR A 195 -3.91 -9.27 7.82
N LEU A 196 -4.18 -9.54 6.55
CA LEU A 196 -3.17 -9.48 5.50
C LEU A 196 -2.48 -8.10 5.45
N GLY A 197 -3.25 -7.02 5.42
CA GLY A 197 -2.70 -5.67 5.27
C GLY A 197 -1.92 -5.20 6.48
N ILE A 198 -2.38 -5.50 7.69
CA ILE A 198 -1.72 -5.07 8.92
C ILE A 198 -0.42 -5.86 9.17
N GLU A 199 -0.45 -7.19 9.06
CA GLU A 199 0.67 -8.05 9.37
C GLU A 199 1.76 -8.03 8.29
N GLU A 200 1.37 -8.10 7.00
CA GLU A 200 2.31 -8.25 5.90
C GLU A 200 2.81 -6.91 5.33
N ILE A 201 2.10 -5.79 5.59
CA ILE A 201 2.47 -4.51 4.98
C ILE A 201 2.63 -3.41 6.03
N VAL A 202 1.60 -3.11 6.82
CA VAL A 202 1.57 -1.91 7.65
C VAL A 202 2.60 -2.00 8.76
N LEU A 203 2.52 -3.02 9.64
CA LEU A 203 3.41 -3.14 10.79
C LEU A 203 4.89 -3.22 10.40
N PRO A 204 5.30 -3.96 9.35
CA PRO A 204 6.70 -4.01 8.92
C PRO A 204 7.29 -2.66 8.49
N VAL A 205 6.49 -1.68 8.11
CA VAL A 205 6.96 -0.36 7.63
C VAL A 205 6.53 0.80 8.51
N ALA A 206 5.66 0.57 9.49
CA ALA A 206 5.00 1.62 10.26
C ALA A 206 5.99 2.52 11.01
N GLY A 207 6.93 1.95 11.74
CA GLY A 207 7.94 2.70 12.51
C GLY A 207 8.81 3.57 11.62
N HIS A 208 9.21 3.03 10.47
CA HIS A 208 10.01 3.75 9.48
C HIS A 208 9.23 4.92 8.86
N LEU A 209 7.99 4.66 8.40
CA LEU A 209 7.18 5.71 7.78
C LEU A 209 6.77 6.80 8.75
N ALA A 210 6.45 6.45 10.00
CA ALA A 210 6.14 7.42 11.04
C ALA A 210 7.37 8.29 11.36
N GLY A 211 8.55 7.69 11.49
CA GLY A 211 9.80 8.42 11.71
C GLY A 211 10.10 9.41 10.58
N LEU A 212 10.02 8.98 9.31
CA LEU A 212 10.21 9.84 8.16
C LEU A 212 9.18 10.96 8.05
N ALA A 213 7.94 10.70 8.42
CA ALA A 213 6.88 11.70 8.35
C ALA A 213 7.03 12.79 9.41
N HIS A 214 7.58 12.46 10.59
CA HIS A 214 7.83 13.41 11.68
C HIS A 214 9.06 14.30 11.47
N GLU A 215 10.06 13.89 10.66
CA GLU A 215 11.26 14.69 10.40
C GLU A 215 10.96 16.07 9.79
N GLU A 216 9.93 16.17 8.97
CA GLU A 216 9.55 17.45 8.32
C GLU A 216 9.06 18.48 9.33
N GLU A 217 8.47 18.09 10.46
CA GLU A 217 8.01 19.03 11.50
C GLU A 217 9.17 19.63 12.31
N LEU A 218 10.30 18.92 12.43
CA LEU A 218 11.45 19.36 13.21
C LEU A 218 12.35 20.36 12.44
N GLU A 219 12.28 20.41 11.12
CA GLU A 219 13.07 21.34 10.31
C GLU A 219 12.38 22.72 10.15
N GLU A 220 11.09 22.87 10.50
CA GLU A 220 10.33 24.14 10.37
C GLU A 220 10.25 24.94 11.69
N GLU A 221 10.77 24.47 12.83
CA GLU A 221 10.89 25.20 14.09
C GLU A 221 12.29 25.85 14.25
#